data_057004f70ba52963c9998756fb5824be
#
_entry.id   057004f70ba52963c9998756fb5824be
#
_cell.length_a   1.000
_cell.length_b   1.000
_cell.length_c   1.000
_cell.angle_alpha   90.00
_cell.angle_beta   90.00
_cell.angle_gamma   90.00
#
_symmetry.space_group_name_H-M   'P 1'
#
loop_
_entity.id
_entity.type
_entity.pdbx_description
1 polymer ?
#
loop_
_entity_poly.entity_id
_entity_poly.type
_entity_poly.pdbx_seq_one_letter_code
_entity_poly.pdbx_strand_id
1 'polypeptide(L)'
;MRISIKNQNFVLHQSGTAFWEEKKILLISDLHLGKIAHFRKHGMAIPEKAVLENFARLNEVLGLFDAETIIFLGDLFHSKINNEWDFFSDWTKTITQHLILVEGNHDIISKKYYSDLKIEIYSEIIIDDFLLTHHPSERENFFNFCGHIHPGIKLKGIGRQFLSLACFFRKPNQLIFPSFGEFTGNFYLVPEENDQVYAITNEEVIEIAMS
;
A
#
# COMPACT_ATOMS: atom_id res chain seq x y z
N MET A 1 6.88 -11.96 -5.91
CA MET A 1 6.01 -12.92 -6.62
C MET A 1 5.40 -12.26 -7.85
N ARG A 2 5.45 -12.86 -9.04
CA ARG A 2 4.84 -12.29 -10.25
C ARG A 2 3.46 -12.88 -10.49
N ILE A 3 2.47 -12.04 -10.76
CA ILE A 3 1.09 -12.43 -11.11
C ILE A 3 0.67 -11.73 -12.40
N SER A 4 -0.31 -12.31 -13.11
CA SER A 4 -0.90 -11.70 -14.31
C SER A 4 -2.38 -11.41 -14.09
N ILE A 5 -2.82 -10.21 -14.45
CA ILE A 5 -4.20 -9.76 -14.40
C ILE A 5 -4.52 -9.03 -15.71
N LYS A 6 -5.58 -9.42 -16.43
CA LYS A 6 -5.99 -8.80 -17.70
C LYS A 6 -4.81 -8.62 -18.69
N ASN A 7 -3.95 -9.63 -18.81
CA ASN A 7 -2.75 -9.64 -19.68
C ASN A 7 -1.69 -8.59 -19.32
N GLN A 8 -1.71 -8.06 -18.11
CA GLN A 8 -0.68 -7.19 -17.55
C GLN A 8 0.03 -7.92 -16.41
N ASN A 9 1.30 -7.64 -16.20
CA ASN A 9 2.14 -8.29 -15.20
C ASN A 9 2.42 -7.38 -14.01
N PHE A 10 2.27 -7.95 -12.82
CA PHE A 10 2.50 -7.26 -11.55
C PHE A 10 3.44 -8.08 -10.69
N VAL A 11 4.46 -7.44 -10.14
CA VAL A 11 5.37 -8.06 -9.17
C VAL A 11 4.94 -7.62 -7.78
N LEU A 12 4.31 -8.53 -7.03
CA LEU A 12 3.99 -8.33 -5.61
C LEU A 12 5.27 -8.49 -4.79
N HIS A 13 5.56 -7.50 -3.94
CA HIS A 13 6.75 -7.47 -3.11
C HIS A 13 6.42 -7.60 -1.62
N GLN A 14 7.36 -8.15 -0.86
CA GLN A 14 7.20 -8.33 0.59
C GLN A 14 7.04 -7.04 1.39
N SER A 15 7.37 -5.90 0.82
CA SER A 15 7.09 -4.59 1.41
C SER A 15 5.61 -4.20 1.37
N GLY A 16 4.73 -4.98 0.73
CA GLY A 16 3.33 -4.63 0.49
C GLY A 16 3.10 -3.77 -0.74
N THR A 17 4.10 -3.60 -1.61
CA THR A 17 3.98 -2.87 -2.87
C THR A 17 3.78 -3.82 -4.05
N ALA A 18 3.20 -3.32 -5.13
CA ALA A 18 3.14 -4.03 -6.41
C ALA A 18 3.73 -3.17 -7.53
N PHE A 19 4.64 -3.76 -8.30
CA PHE A 19 5.21 -3.11 -9.48
C PHE A 19 4.49 -3.58 -10.74
N TRP A 20 3.89 -2.64 -11.48
CA TRP A 20 3.23 -2.87 -12.76
C TRP A 20 4.26 -2.74 -13.88
N GLU A 21 4.69 -3.88 -14.43
CA GLU A 21 5.85 -3.94 -15.33
C GLU A 21 5.65 -3.14 -16.61
N GLU A 22 4.50 -3.28 -17.30
CA GLU A 22 4.24 -2.66 -18.61
C GLU A 22 4.08 -1.13 -18.53
N LYS A 23 3.72 -0.63 -17.36
CA LYS A 23 3.50 0.81 -17.13
C LYS A 23 4.63 1.46 -16.34
N LYS A 24 5.56 0.67 -15.78
CA LYS A 24 6.60 1.13 -14.86
C LYS A 24 6.02 1.91 -13.67
N ILE A 25 4.90 1.44 -13.14
CA ILE A 25 4.20 2.04 -12.01
C ILE A 25 4.43 1.21 -10.76
N LEU A 26 4.86 1.87 -9.69
CA LEU A 26 4.89 1.28 -8.36
C LEU A 26 3.61 1.68 -7.60
N LEU A 27 2.81 0.69 -7.21
CA LEU A 27 1.58 0.87 -6.43
C LEU A 27 1.87 0.64 -4.95
N ILE A 28 1.48 1.59 -4.11
CA ILE A 28 1.68 1.57 -2.65
C ILE A 28 0.37 1.98 -1.99
N SER A 29 -0.04 1.31 -0.91
CA SER A 29 -1.25 1.67 -0.17
C SER A 29 -0.97 1.93 1.30
N ASP A 30 -1.75 2.83 1.89
CA ASP A 30 -1.86 2.99 3.34
C ASP A 30 -0.50 3.18 4.04
N LEU A 31 0.29 4.15 3.59
CA LEU A 31 1.59 4.50 4.16
C LEU A 31 1.44 5.13 5.56
N HIS A 32 0.34 5.84 5.80
CA HIS A 32 -0.05 6.42 7.09
C HIS A 32 1.08 7.21 7.79
N LEU A 33 1.80 8.03 7.05
CA LEU A 33 2.76 8.97 7.65
C LEU A 33 2.06 9.85 8.70
N GLY A 34 2.77 10.18 9.77
CA GLY A 34 2.21 10.93 10.90
C GLY A 34 1.56 10.07 11.98
N LYS A 35 1.38 8.77 11.77
CA LYS A 35 0.79 7.84 12.75
C LYS A 35 1.70 7.67 13.97
N ILE A 36 3.00 7.61 13.76
CA ILE A 36 3.99 7.51 14.83
C ILE A 36 3.96 8.75 15.71
N ALA A 37 3.91 9.94 15.11
CA ALA A 37 3.77 11.20 15.83
C ALA A 37 2.46 11.25 16.65
N HIS A 38 1.36 10.72 16.09
CA HIS A 38 0.08 10.60 16.78
C HIS A 38 0.19 9.71 18.03
N PHE A 39 0.77 8.51 17.92
CA PHE A 39 0.94 7.59 19.05
C PHE A 39 1.84 8.17 20.15
N ARG A 40 2.94 8.85 19.77
CA ARG A 40 3.82 9.54 20.74
C ARG A 40 3.08 10.62 21.52
N LYS A 41 2.23 11.40 20.84
CA LYS A 41 1.39 12.44 21.48
C LYS A 41 0.41 11.83 22.52
N HIS A 42 0.03 10.56 22.34
CA HIS A 42 -0.84 9.83 23.26
C HIS A 42 -0.07 8.96 24.26
N GLY A 43 1.22 9.24 24.46
CA GLY A 43 2.04 8.64 25.53
C GLY A 43 2.72 7.32 25.17
N MET A 44 2.67 6.88 23.92
CA MET A 44 3.44 5.70 23.49
C MET A 44 4.91 6.06 23.23
N ALA A 45 5.84 5.31 23.83
CA ALA A 45 7.28 5.48 23.63
C ALA A 45 7.75 4.82 22.33
N ILE A 46 7.37 5.39 21.17
CA ILE A 46 7.85 4.93 19.86
C ILE A 46 9.10 5.72 19.49
N PRO A 47 10.22 5.04 19.15
CA PRO A 47 11.45 5.71 18.72
C PRO A 47 11.23 6.56 17.46
N GLU A 48 11.88 7.72 17.39
CA GLU A 48 11.83 8.59 16.21
C GLU A 48 12.39 7.90 14.95
N LYS A 49 13.32 6.97 15.15
CA LYS A 49 13.89 6.13 14.10
C LYS A 49 12.83 5.37 13.29
N ALA A 50 11.70 5.01 13.88
CA ALA A 50 10.62 4.30 13.19
C ALA A 50 9.99 5.12 12.04
N VAL A 51 10.04 6.46 12.10
CA VAL A 51 9.63 7.33 10.99
C VAL A 51 10.55 7.10 9.79
N LEU A 52 11.86 7.06 10.04
CA LEU A 52 12.88 6.90 8.99
C LEU A 52 12.84 5.51 8.34
N GLU A 53 12.34 4.50 9.05
CA GLU A 53 12.19 3.13 8.53
C GLU A 53 11.22 3.05 7.35
N ASN A 54 10.13 3.81 7.35
CA ASN A 54 9.23 3.91 6.21
C ASN A 54 9.94 4.46 4.95
N PHE A 55 10.75 5.50 5.11
CA PHE A 55 11.51 6.08 3.99
C PHE A 55 12.65 5.18 3.53
N ALA A 56 13.31 4.47 4.44
CA ALA A 56 14.33 3.47 4.09
C ALA A 56 13.70 2.36 3.23
N ARG A 57 12.53 1.84 3.62
CA ARG A 57 11.79 0.84 2.83
C ARG A 57 11.32 1.38 1.48
N LEU A 58 10.85 2.62 1.40
CA LEU A 58 10.52 3.25 0.13
C LEU A 58 11.73 3.31 -0.81
N ASN A 59 12.88 3.75 -0.30
CA ASN A 59 14.13 3.81 -1.08
C ASN A 59 14.61 2.43 -1.51
N GLU A 60 14.52 1.43 -0.64
CA GLU A 60 14.84 0.04 -0.96
C GLU A 60 13.99 -0.46 -2.15
N VAL A 61 12.68 -0.29 -2.07
CA VAL A 61 11.76 -0.72 -3.14
C VAL A 61 12.01 0.02 -4.44
N LEU A 62 12.28 1.32 -4.39
CA LEU A 62 12.64 2.13 -5.57
C LEU A 62 13.96 1.70 -6.18
N GLY A 63 14.90 1.19 -5.39
CA GLY A 63 16.15 0.62 -5.88
C GLY A 63 15.99 -0.74 -6.58
N LEU A 64 14.89 -1.46 -6.30
CA LEU A 64 14.61 -2.79 -6.89
C LEU A 64 13.87 -2.71 -8.23
N PHE A 65 13.05 -1.68 -8.43
CA PHE A 65 12.16 -1.57 -9.59
C PHE A 65 12.48 -0.32 -10.42
N ASP A 66 12.49 -0.47 -11.74
CA ASP A 66 12.63 0.64 -12.70
C ASP A 66 11.28 1.40 -12.83
N ALA A 67 10.80 1.93 -11.70
CA ALA A 67 9.55 2.67 -11.65
C ALA A 67 9.75 4.11 -12.12
N GLU A 68 8.89 4.57 -13.02
CA GLU A 68 8.83 5.97 -13.49
C GLU A 68 7.76 6.76 -12.71
N THR A 69 6.74 6.08 -12.20
CA THR A 69 5.64 6.67 -11.44
C THR A 69 5.38 5.88 -10.17
N ILE A 70 5.07 6.58 -9.08
CA ILE A 70 4.55 6.01 -7.85
C ILE A 70 3.11 6.46 -7.70
N ILE A 71 2.19 5.51 -7.54
CA ILE A 71 0.78 5.80 -7.21
C ILE A 71 0.51 5.31 -5.78
N PHE A 72 0.19 6.25 -4.90
CA PHE A 72 -0.32 5.95 -3.57
C PHE A 72 -1.83 5.72 -3.66
N LEU A 73 -2.29 4.53 -3.23
CA LEU A 73 -3.71 4.13 -3.23
C LEU A 73 -4.42 4.62 -1.96
N GLY A 74 -4.16 5.86 -1.58
CA GLY A 74 -4.76 6.55 -0.46
C GLY A 74 -4.07 6.35 0.88
N ASP A 75 -4.54 7.15 1.85
CA ASP A 75 -4.05 7.19 3.22
C ASP A 75 -2.52 7.34 3.29
N LEU A 76 -2.00 8.27 2.49
CA LEU A 76 -0.58 8.63 2.51
C LEU A 76 -0.21 9.22 3.87
N PHE A 77 -1.09 10.08 4.43
CA PHE A 77 -0.95 10.62 5.77
C PHE A 77 -2.11 10.20 6.67
N HIS A 78 -1.81 9.95 7.94
CA HIS A 78 -2.82 9.54 8.92
C HIS A 78 -3.64 10.72 9.50
N SER A 79 -3.14 11.94 9.44
CA SER A 79 -3.75 13.09 10.10
C SER A 79 -3.25 14.42 9.52
N LYS A 80 -3.51 15.51 10.24
CA LYS A 80 -2.99 16.85 9.91
C LYS A 80 -1.47 16.87 9.84
N ILE A 81 -0.92 17.87 9.16
CA ILE A 81 0.51 18.13 9.05
C ILE A 81 1.19 18.05 10.42
N ASN A 82 2.30 17.34 10.44
CA ASN A 82 3.20 17.18 11.59
C ASN A 82 4.65 17.06 11.07
N ASN A 83 5.61 16.80 11.96
CA ASN A 83 7.03 16.71 11.61
C ASN A 83 7.37 15.67 10.53
N GLU A 84 6.52 14.64 10.35
CA GLU A 84 6.73 13.63 9.29
C GLU A 84 6.48 14.20 7.89
N TRP A 85 5.74 15.33 7.78
CA TRP A 85 5.61 16.06 6.53
C TRP A 85 6.94 16.61 6.02
N ASP A 86 7.78 17.13 6.90
CA ASP A 86 9.09 17.68 6.52
C ASP A 86 9.99 16.57 5.99
N PHE A 87 10.00 15.41 6.64
CA PHE A 87 10.72 14.23 6.14
C PHE A 87 10.20 13.78 4.77
N PHE A 88 8.89 13.75 4.58
CA PHE A 88 8.29 13.41 3.30
C PHE A 88 8.64 14.43 2.22
N SER A 89 8.52 15.72 2.52
CA SER A 89 8.92 16.81 1.61
C SER A 89 10.38 16.71 1.20
N ASP A 90 11.27 16.39 2.14
CA ASP A 90 12.68 16.23 1.83
C ASP A 90 12.94 14.96 1.00
N TRP A 91 12.26 13.87 1.33
CA TRP A 91 12.34 12.63 0.55
C TRP A 91 11.89 12.84 -0.92
N THR A 92 10.79 13.57 -1.17
CA THR A 92 10.32 13.84 -2.54
C THR A 92 11.34 14.59 -3.40
N LYS A 93 12.26 15.34 -2.80
CA LYS A 93 13.36 16.02 -3.51
C LYS A 93 14.50 15.09 -3.93
N THR A 94 14.57 13.90 -3.32
CA THR A 94 15.64 12.92 -3.57
C THR A 94 15.31 11.93 -4.67
N ILE A 95 14.07 11.87 -5.11
CA ILE A 95 13.56 10.93 -6.10
C ILE A 95 13.20 11.64 -7.41
N THR A 96 13.17 10.89 -8.50
CA THR A 96 12.85 11.40 -9.85
C THR A 96 11.49 10.94 -10.35
N GLN A 97 10.85 10.03 -9.63
CA GLN A 97 9.57 9.44 -10.00
C GLN A 97 8.45 10.48 -9.94
N HIS A 98 7.52 10.38 -10.88
CA HIS A 98 6.26 11.10 -10.82
C HIS A 98 5.39 10.56 -9.67
N LEU A 99 4.84 11.45 -8.84
CA LEU A 99 4.05 11.08 -7.67
C LEU A 99 2.58 11.39 -7.87
N ILE A 100 1.75 10.39 -7.64
CA ILE A 100 0.29 10.50 -7.73
C ILE A 100 -0.33 9.95 -6.44
N LEU A 101 -1.34 10.64 -5.92
CA LEU A 101 -2.14 10.21 -4.78
C LEU A 101 -3.59 9.99 -5.22
N VAL A 102 -4.09 8.79 -5.05
CA VAL A 102 -5.53 8.53 -4.98
C VAL A 102 -5.97 8.88 -3.55
N GLU A 103 -6.86 9.85 -3.40
CA GLU A 103 -7.24 10.41 -2.10
C GLU A 103 -7.92 9.36 -1.20
N GLY A 104 -7.37 9.13 -0.01
CA GLY A 104 -7.96 8.28 1.02
C GLY A 104 -8.74 9.08 2.06
N ASN A 105 -9.41 8.39 2.98
CA ASN A 105 -10.23 9.06 4.00
C ASN A 105 -9.41 9.76 5.10
N HIS A 106 -8.14 9.40 5.27
CA HIS A 106 -7.22 10.07 6.18
C HIS A 106 -6.41 11.20 5.54
N ASP A 107 -6.45 11.37 4.21
CA ASP A 107 -5.72 12.41 3.48
C ASP A 107 -6.39 13.78 3.60
N ILE A 108 -6.48 14.29 4.85
CA ILE A 108 -7.14 15.56 5.20
C ILE A 108 -6.23 16.80 5.08
N ILE A 109 -4.97 16.60 4.67
CA ILE A 109 -4.02 17.70 4.42
C ILE A 109 -4.48 18.47 3.18
N SER A 110 -4.42 19.80 3.24
CA SER A 110 -4.83 20.63 2.09
C SER A 110 -4.05 20.28 0.83
N LYS A 111 -4.77 20.12 -0.30
CA LYS A 111 -4.21 19.80 -1.61
C LYS A 111 -3.09 20.73 -2.06
N LYS A 112 -3.08 21.98 -1.56
CA LYS A 112 -2.01 22.95 -1.83
C LYS A 112 -0.63 22.42 -1.44
N TYR A 113 -0.50 21.78 -0.27
CA TYR A 113 0.79 21.24 0.18
C TYR A 113 1.33 20.14 -0.76
N TYR A 114 0.45 19.26 -1.24
CA TYR A 114 0.82 18.24 -2.23
C TYR A 114 1.19 18.86 -3.58
N SER A 115 0.44 19.88 -4.01
CA SER A 115 0.72 20.62 -5.24
C SER A 115 2.09 21.31 -5.20
N ASP A 116 2.48 21.86 -4.04
CA ASP A 116 3.79 22.48 -3.83
C ASP A 116 4.94 21.44 -4.00
N LEU A 117 4.66 20.16 -3.74
CA LEU A 117 5.56 19.03 -3.98
C LEU A 117 5.39 18.38 -5.38
N LYS A 118 4.56 18.96 -6.25
CA LYS A 118 4.23 18.42 -7.58
C LYS A 118 3.56 17.04 -7.55
N ILE A 119 2.81 16.73 -6.48
CA ILE A 119 2.03 15.52 -6.37
C ILE A 119 0.64 15.77 -6.93
N GLU A 120 0.24 14.97 -7.91
CA GLU A 120 -1.11 14.99 -8.46
C GLU A 120 -2.07 14.23 -7.56
N ILE A 121 -3.30 14.76 -7.37
CA ILE A 121 -4.31 14.13 -6.51
C ILE A 121 -5.57 13.87 -7.31
N TYR A 122 -6.06 12.65 -7.21
CA TYR A 122 -7.30 12.19 -7.84
C TYR A 122 -8.18 11.46 -6.82
N SER A 123 -9.49 11.50 -7.01
CA SER A 123 -10.42 10.67 -6.23
C SER A 123 -10.38 9.20 -6.68
N GLU A 124 -10.09 8.96 -7.95
CA GLU A 124 -9.89 7.67 -8.58
C GLU A 124 -9.07 7.85 -9.86
N ILE A 125 -8.45 6.77 -10.34
CA ILE A 125 -7.68 6.77 -11.59
C ILE A 125 -8.12 5.57 -12.41
N ILE A 126 -8.28 5.76 -13.73
CA ILE A 126 -8.48 4.67 -14.67
C ILE A 126 -7.24 4.62 -15.59
N ILE A 127 -6.63 3.44 -15.66
CA ILE A 127 -5.54 3.14 -16.58
C ILE A 127 -5.91 1.85 -17.31
N ASP A 128 -6.18 1.93 -18.61
CA ASP A 128 -6.68 0.82 -19.43
C ASP A 128 -7.94 0.18 -18.77
N ASP A 129 -7.90 -1.12 -18.45
CA ASP A 129 -8.99 -1.86 -17.81
C ASP A 129 -8.87 -1.89 -16.26
N PHE A 130 -8.06 -1.03 -15.68
CA PHE A 130 -7.83 -0.97 -14.24
C PHE A 130 -8.37 0.30 -13.63
N LEU A 131 -9.12 0.13 -12.54
CA LEU A 131 -9.64 1.18 -11.68
C LEU A 131 -8.81 1.22 -10.40
N LEU A 132 -8.19 2.34 -10.09
CA LEU A 132 -7.40 2.58 -8.89
C LEU A 132 -8.19 3.47 -7.95
N THR A 133 -8.49 2.97 -6.75
CA THR A 133 -9.26 3.68 -5.71
C THR A 133 -8.63 3.44 -4.35
N HIS A 134 -8.97 4.25 -3.35
CA HIS A 134 -8.61 3.93 -1.98
C HIS A 134 -9.53 2.85 -1.40
N HIS A 135 -10.84 3.08 -1.45
CA HIS A 135 -11.83 2.08 -1.00
C HIS A 135 -12.09 1.01 -2.07
N PRO A 136 -12.36 -0.24 -1.68
CA PRO A 136 -12.88 -1.24 -2.60
C PRO A 136 -14.05 -0.72 -3.40
N SER A 137 -13.98 -0.86 -4.72
CA SER A 137 -15.01 -0.38 -5.64
C SER A 137 -15.24 -1.41 -6.75
N GLU A 138 -16.50 -1.72 -7.03
CA GLU A 138 -16.89 -2.57 -8.14
C GLU A 138 -17.42 -1.71 -9.28
N ARG A 139 -16.80 -1.86 -10.45
CA ARG A 139 -17.23 -1.20 -11.69
C ARG A 139 -17.14 -2.19 -12.83
N GLU A 140 -18.22 -2.30 -13.58
CA GLU A 140 -18.31 -3.19 -14.72
C GLU A 140 -17.13 -2.99 -15.68
N ASN A 141 -16.55 -4.07 -16.17
CA ASN A 141 -15.39 -4.15 -17.08
C ASN A 141 -14.05 -3.71 -16.50
N PHE A 142 -13.97 -3.21 -15.28
CA PHE A 142 -12.72 -2.82 -14.66
C PHE A 142 -12.28 -3.84 -13.60
N PHE A 143 -10.96 -4.00 -13.46
CA PHE A 143 -10.34 -4.66 -12.32
C PHE A 143 -9.88 -3.58 -11.33
N ASN A 144 -10.29 -3.67 -10.08
CA ASN A 144 -10.01 -2.64 -9.09
C ASN A 144 -8.74 -2.96 -8.28
N PHE A 145 -7.84 -1.99 -8.18
CA PHE A 145 -6.77 -1.95 -7.19
C PHE A 145 -7.13 -0.98 -6.09
N CYS A 146 -7.10 -1.42 -4.83
CA CYS A 146 -7.48 -0.60 -3.68
C CYS A 146 -6.70 -0.95 -2.41
N GLY A 147 -6.77 -0.07 -1.42
CA GLY A 147 -6.24 -0.25 -0.07
C GLY A 147 -7.33 -0.31 1.00
N HIS A 148 -7.18 0.54 2.04
CA HIS A 148 -8.12 0.80 3.11
C HIS A 148 -8.38 -0.36 4.08
N ILE A 149 -8.54 -1.58 3.57
CA ILE A 149 -8.93 -2.75 4.40
C ILE A 149 -7.76 -3.28 5.21
N HIS A 150 -6.52 -3.06 4.76
CA HIS A 150 -5.29 -3.65 5.35
C HIS A 150 -5.42 -5.16 5.55
N PRO A 151 -5.60 -5.94 4.48
CA PRO A 151 -5.93 -7.35 4.58
C PRO A 151 -4.82 -8.15 5.25
N GLY A 152 -5.24 -9.06 6.11
CA GLY A 152 -4.42 -10.09 6.70
C GLY A 152 -5.10 -11.45 6.62
N ILE A 153 -4.30 -12.49 6.78
CA ILE A 153 -4.73 -13.88 6.84
C ILE A 153 -4.29 -14.55 8.13
N LYS A 154 -5.14 -15.38 8.70
CA LYS A 154 -4.80 -16.25 9.83
C LYS A 154 -4.69 -17.68 9.35
N LEU A 155 -3.49 -18.22 9.41
CA LEU A 155 -3.20 -19.59 9.08
C LEU A 155 -3.18 -20.42 10.35
N LYS A 156 -3.87 -21.55 10.32
CA LYS A 156 -3.89 -22.51 11.44
C LYS A 156 -2.83 -23.56 11.20
N GLY A 157 -1.88 -23.67 12.10
CA GLY A 157 -0.88 -24.74 12.11
C GLY A 157 -1.33 -25.98 12.88
N ILE A 158 -0.42 -26.94 13.05
CA ILE A 158 -0.64 -28.14 13.83
C ILE A 158 -0.84 -27.78 15.30
N GLY A 159 -1.86 -28.36 15.93
CA GLY A 159 -2.23 -28.04 17.30
C GLY A 159 -3.02 -26.73 17.42
N ARG A 160 -2.64 -25.86 18.36
CA ARG A 160 -3.29 -24.55 18.60
C ARG A 160 -2.45 -23.38 18.10
N GLN A 161 -1.57 -23.61 17.16
CA GLN A 161 -0.73 -22.55 16.61
C GLN A 161 -1.47 -21.77 15.53
N PHE A 162 -1.27 -20.45 15.53
CA PHE A 162 -1.79 -19.55 14.50
C PHE A 162 -0.67 -18.64 14.03
N LEU A 163 -0.57 -18.48 12.72
CA LEU A 163 0.29 -17.50 12.09
C LEU A 163 -0.59 -16.41 11.47
N SER A 164 -0.33 -15.17 11.81
CA SER A 164 -1.06 -14.01 11.29
C SER A 164 -0.12 -13.22 10.40
N LEU A 165 -0.48 -13.07 9.12
CA LEU A 165 0.35 -12.38 8.11
C LEU A 165 -0.48 -11.31 7.42
N ALA A 166 0.15 -10.19 7.05
CA ALA A 166 -0.39 -9.27 6.05
C ALA A 166 -0.44 -9.98 4.69
N CYS A 167 -1.33 -9.59 3.81
CA CYS A 167 -1.44 -10.21 2.49
C CYS A 167 -2.00 -9.24 1.46
N PHE A 168 -1.70 -9.48 0.20
CA PHE A 168 -2.55 -9.03 -0.88
C PHE A 168 -3.74 -10.00 -0.96
N PHE A 169 -4.93 -9.44 -1.03
CA PHE A 169 -6.15 -10.23 -1.07
C PHE A 169 -6.85 -10.00 -2.42
N ARG A 170 -6.87 -11.03 -3.24
CA ARG A 170 -7.44 -10.96 -4.59
C ARG A 170 -8.82 -11.60 -4.62
N LYS A 171 -9.80 -10.81 -5.00
CA LYS A 171 -11.14 -11.25 -5.41
C LYS A 171 -11.21 -11.35 -6.95
N PRO A 172 -12.27 -11.90 -7.53
CA PRO A 172 -12.37 -12.05 -8.99
C PRO A 172 -12.10 -10.77 -9.80
N ASN A 173 -12.58 -9.62 -9.31
CA ASN A 173 -12.43 -8.32 -9.98
C ASN A 173 -11.66 -7.28 -9.17
N GLN A 174 -10.87 -7.71 -8.15
CA GLN A 174 -10.29 -6.78 -7.21
C GLN A 174 -8.99 -7.34 -6.61
N LEU A 175 -7.99 -6.47 -6.41
CA LEU A 175 -6.82 -6.74 -5.58
C LEU A 175 -6.74 -5.69 -4.47
N ILE A 176 -6.89 -6.14 -3.23
CA ILE A 176 -6.80 -5.31 -2.04
C ILE A 176 -5.38 -5.38 -1.52
N PHE A 177 -4.76 -4.22 -1.39
CA PHE A 177 -3.38 -4.07 -0.96
C PHE A 177 -3.26 -4.12 0.56
N PRO A 178 -2.19 -4.72 1.10
CA PRO A 178 -1.82 -4.56 2.49
C PRO A 178 -1.38 -3.12 2.76
N SER A 179 -1.43 -2.69 4.02
CA SER A 179 -0.82 -1.44 4.43
C SER A 179 0.70 -1.51 4.29
N PHE A 180 1.29 -0.49 3.67
CA PHE A 180 2.74 -0.32 3.64
C PHE A 180 3.28 0.20 4.97
N GLY A 181 2.54 1.10 5.63
CA GLY A 181 2.97 1.73 6.86
C GLY A 181 3.14 0.76 8.02
N GLU A 182 4.20 0.95 8.78
CA GLU A 182 4.37 0.25 10.05
C GLU A 182 3.32 0.71 11.07
N PHE A 183 3.08 -0.11 12.10
CA PHE A 183 2.09 0.17 13.15
C PHE A 183 0.64 0.25 12.65
N THR A 184 0.34 -0.27 11.47
CA THR A 184 -1.02 -0.48 10.98
C THR A 184 -1.47 -1.90 11.33
N GLY A 185 -2.61 -2.02 12.00
CA GLY A 185 -3.21 -3.34 12.25
C GLY A 185 -3.76 -3.96 10.96
N ASN A 186 -3.83 -5.28 10.92
CA ASN A 186 -4.45 -6.01 9.81
C ASN A 186 -5.91 -6.36 10.12
N PHE A 187 -6.77 -6.26 9.11
CA PHE A 187 -8.10 -6.82 9.15
C PHE A 187 -8.07 -8.23 8.55
N TYR A 188 -8.35 -9.24 9.36
CA TYR A 188 -8.23 -10.64 8.94
C TYR A 188 -9.47 -11.07 8.15
N LEU A 189 -9.28 -11.26 6.85
CA LEU A 189 -10.31 -11.74 5.94
C LEU A 189 -10.39 -13.28 5.98
N VAL A 190 -11.60 -13.78 5.74
CA VAL A 190 -11.84 -15.20 5.50
C VAL A 190 -12.07 -15.33 4.00
N PRO A 191 -11.20 -16.07 3.30
CA PRO A 191 -11.33 -16.25 1.86
C PRO A 191 -12.57 -17.04 1.48
N GLU A 192 -13.21 -16.64 0.39
CA GLU A 192 -14.34 -17.31 -0.25
C GLU A 192 -13.88 -18.09 -1.48
N GLU A 193 -14.80 -18.83 -2.10
CA GLU A 193 -14.54 -19.53 -3.36
C GLU A 193 -14.10 -18.51 -4.43
N ASN A 194 -13.01 -18.82 -5.14
CA ASN A 194 -12.35 -17.96 -6.15
C ASN A 194 -11.51 -16.80 -5.61
N ASP A 195 -11.40 -16.60 -4.31
CA ASP A 195 -10.41 -15.68 -3.77
C ASP A 195 -9.00 -16.27 -3.81
N GLN A 196 -8.00 -15.44 -3.99
CA GLN A 196 -6.59 -15.79 -3.91
C GLN A 196 -5.90 -14.92 -2.85
N VAL A 197 -5.08 -15.55 -2.02
CA VAL A 197 -4.36 -14.85 -0.95
C VAL A 197 -2.87 -14.97 -1.18
N TYR A 198 -2.20 -13.82 -1.25
CA TYR A 198 -0.76 -13.73 -1.37
C TYR A 198 -0.19 -13.19 -0.06
N ALA A 199 0.20 -14.11 0.83
CA ALA A 199 0.70 -13.76 2.15
C ALA A 199 2.11 -13.20 2.09
N ILE A 200 2.37 -12.21 2.91
CA ILE A 200 3.67 -11.55 3.03
C ILE A 200 4.44 -12.17 4.18
N THR A 201 5.60 -12.73 3.87
CA THR A 201 6.59 -13.17 4.85
C THR A 201 7.74 -12.17 4.93
N ASN A 202 8.70 -12.40 5.82
CA ASN A 202 9.89 -11.55 5.92
C ASN A 202 10.83 -11.67 4.70
N GLU A 203 10.68 -12.70 3.89
CA GLU A 203 11.59 -12.99 2.78
C GLU A 203 10.91 -12.84 1.42
N GLU A 204 9.64 -13.22 1.32
CA GLU A 204 8.93 -13.25 0.04
C GLU A 204 7.40 -13.17 0.19
N VAL A 205 6.72 -13.02 -0.93
CA VAL A 205 5.27 -13.17 -1.04
C VAL A 205 4.97 -14.59 -1.51
N ILE A 206 4.08 -15.30 -0.80
CA ILE A 206 3.68 -16.66 -1.10
C ILE A 206 2.18 -16.77 -1.35
N GLU A 207 1.77 -17.53 -2.36
CA GLU A 207 0.35 -17.85 -2.56
C GLU A 207 -0.09 -18.93 -1.58
N ILE A 208 -1.20 -18.68 -0.89
CA ILE A 208 -1.78 -19.63 0.06
C ILE A 208 -2.76 -20.52 -0.68
N ALA A 209 -2.45 -21.83 -0.72
CA ALA A 209 -3.39 -22.82 -1.25
C ALA A 209 -4.62 -22.88 -0.33
N MET A 210 -5.78 -22.62 -0.91
CA MET A 210 -7.05 -22.77 -0.21
C MET A 210 -7.50 -24.22 -0.30
N SER A 211 -7.69 -24.84 0.86
CA SER A 211 -8.15 -26.24 0.98
C SER A 211 -9.65 -26.33 1.20
#